data_3d1f1331a24098edd1e0ae3acc94fabc
#
_entry.id   3d1f1331a24098edd1e0ae3acc94fabc
#
_cell.length_a   1.000
_cell.length_b   1.000
_cell.length_c   1.000
_cell.angle_alpha   90.00
_cell.angle_beta   90.00
_cell.angle_gamma   90.00
#
_symmetry.space_group_name_H-M   'P 1'
#
loop_
_entity.id
_entity.type
_entity.pdbx_description
1 polymer ?
#
loop_
_entity_poly.entity_id
_entity_poly.type
_entity_poly.pdbx_seq_one_letter_code
_entity_poly.pdbx_strand_id
1 'polypeptide(L)'
;MIESKMPKYDWGQRVVAAIDLFNDGSYPDCEADTLLVEQGSTGEIVQVGMHEESATPVYMVEFPANRVVGCLEDEIELVQA
;
A
#
# COMPACT_ATOMS: atom_id res chain seq x y z
N MET A 1 5.75 16.17 -22.90
CA MET A 1 4.69 15.18 -22.82
C MET A 1 4.70 14.48 -21.47
N ILE A 2 3.59 14.47 -20.80
CA ILE A 2 3.49 13.84 -19.51
C ILE A 2 3.03 12.40 -19.70
N GLU A 3 3.85 11.47 -19.32
CA GLU A 3 3.45 10.07 -19.36
C GLU A 3 2.76 9.72 -18.06
N SER A 4 1.60 9.09 -18.17
CA SER A 4 0.94 8.55 -17.00
C SER A 4 1.77 7.38 -16.48
N LYS A 5 2.10 7.40 -15.20
CA LYS A 5 2.84 6.31 -14.60
C LYS A 5 1.91 5.13 -14.42
N MET A 6 2.22 4.03 -15.07
CA MET A 6 1.42 2.83 -14.96
C MET A 6 1.69 2.13 -13.64
N PRO A 7 0.66 1.57 -13.00
CA PRO A 7 0.88 0.81 -11.78
C PRO A 7 1.83 -0.37 -12.02
N LYS A 8 2.78 -0.52 -11.11
CA LYS A 8 3.77 -1.57 -11.19
C LYS A 8 3.19 -2.93 -10.75
N TYR A 9 2.22 -2.89 -9.85
CA TYR A 9 1.60 -4.09 -9.29
C TYR A 9 0.12 -4.13 -9.65
N ASP A 10 -0.46 -5.32 -9.58
CA ASP A 10 -1.85 -5.55 -9.94
C ASP A 10 -2.67 -6.06 -8.77
N TRP A 11 -3.98 -5.92 -8.91
CA TRP A 11 -4.94 -6.48 -8.00
C TRP A 11 -4.75 -8.00 -7.89
N GLY A 12 -4.81 -8.49 -6.67
CA GLY A 12 -4.66 -9.91 -6.38
C GLY A 12 -3.23 -10.37 -6.15
N GLN A 13 -2.26 -9.52 -6.43
CA GLN A 13 -0.86 -9.88 -6.18
C GLN A 13 -0.54 -9.80 -4.69
N ARG A 14 0.36 -10.67 -4.27
CA ARG A 14 0.80 -10.71 -2.88
C ARG A 14 2.04 -9.85 -2.74
N VAL A 15 2.04 -9.01 -1.72
CA VAL A 15 3.14 -8.07 -1.48
C VAL A 15 3.57 -8.14 -0.03
N VAL A 16 4.75 -7.61 0.24
CA VAL A 16 5.31 -7.51 1.58
C VAL A 16 5.62 -6.04 1.86
N ALA A 17 5.39 -5.62 3.09
CA ALA A 17 5.75 -4.26 3.49
C ALA A 17 7.26 -4.12 3.50
N ALA A 18 7.78 -3.21 2.67
CA ALA A 18 9.22 -2.97 2.57
C ALA A 18 9.74 -2.15 3.74
N ILE A 19 8.86 -1.43 4.41
CA ILE A 19 9.18 -0.59 5.57
C ILE A 19 8.03 -0.70 6.57
N ASP A 20 8.23 -0.19 7.77
CA ASP A 20 7.14 -0.04 8.72
C ASP A 20 6.17 1.01 8.18
N LEU A 21 4.87 0.70 8.22
CA LEU A 21 3.83 1.60 7.73
C LEU A 21 3.09 2.21 8.91
N PHE A 22 3.08 3.53 8.96
CA PHE A 22 2.46 4.29 10.03
C PHE A 22 1.19 4.99 9.53
N ASN A 23 0.28 5.25 10.46
CA ASN A 23 -0.93 5.96 10.13
C ASN A 23 -0.60 7.44 9.88
N ASP A 24 -0.88 7.91 8.67
CA ASP A 24 -0.69 9.32 8.30
C ASP A 24 -1.91 10.19 8.64
N GLY A 25 -2.85 9.63 9.38
CA GLY A 25 -4.10 10.30 9.74
C GLY A 25 -5.28 9.87 8.91
N SER A 26 -5.05 9.09 7.85
CA SER A 26 -6.14 8.65 6.97
C SER A 26 -6.84 7.38 7.45
N TYR A 27 -6.22 6.64 8.36
CA TYR A 27 -6.81 5.41 8.89
C TYR A 27 -7.67 5.75 10.11
N PRO A 28 -9.00 5.57 10.04
CA PRO A 28 -9.90 6.16 11.02
C PRO A 28 -9.91 5.50 12.39
N ASP A 29 -9.49 4.25 12.49
CA ASP A 29 -9.60 3.51 13.75
C ASP A 29 -8.37 3.62 14.65
N CYS A 30 -7.36 4.35 14.20
CA CYS A 30 -6.11 4.49 14.93
C CYS A 30 -5.70 5.95 14.98
N GLU A 31 -4.92 6.30 15.98
CA GLU A 31 -4.36 7.63 16.07
C GLU A 31 -3.28 7.83 15.00
N ALA A 32 -3.03 9.08 14.64
CA ALA A 32 -1.95 9.41 13.72
C ALA A 32 -0.62 8.94 14.30
N ASP A 33 0.30 8.56 13.42
CA ASP A 33 1.63 8.04 13.76
C ASP A 33 1.63 6.66 14.44
N THR A 34 0.46 6.01 14.51
CA THR A 34 0.40 4.62 15.00
C THR A 34 0.97 3.67 13.96
N LEU A 35 1.78 2.72 14.40
CA LEU A 35 2.27 1.68 13.51
C LEU A 35 1.10 0.80 13.07
N LEU A 36 0.85 0.77 11.77
CA LEU A 36 -0.22 -0.04 11.20
C LEU A 36 0.28 -1.41 10.75
N VAL A 37 1.47 -1.45 10.16
CA VAL A 37 2.03 -2.66 9.58
C VAL A 37 3.53 -2.68 9.81
N GLU A 38 4.04 -3.78 10.33
CA GLU A 38 5.47 -3.95 10.49
C GLU A 38 6.13 -4.34 9.18
N GLN A 39 7.37 -3.89 8.99
CA GLN A 39 8.19 -4.31 7.86
C GLN A 39 8.22 -5.84 7.80
N GLY A 40 8.06 -6.38 6.60
CA GLY A 40 8.07 -7.83 6.40
C GLY A 40 6.71 -8.49 6.48
N SER A 41 5.67 -7.74 6.85
CA SER A 41 4.31 -8.28 6.85
C SER A 41 3.81 -8.47 5.43
N THR A 42 3.16 -9.59 5.18
CA THR A 42 2.64 -9.93 3.85
C THR A 42 1.17 -9.58 3.75
N GLY A 43 0.77 -9.01 2.63
CA GLY A 43 -0.62 -8.70 2.34
C GLY A 43 -0.97 -8.96 0.90
N GLU A 44 -2.22 -8.70 0.55
CA GLU A 44 -2.70 -8.88 -0.81
C GLU A 44 -3.29 -7.58 -1.32
N ILE A 45 -2.98 -7.23 -2.58
CA ILE A 45 -3.55 -6.04 -3.19
C ILE A 45 -5.00 -6.30 -3.51
N VAL A 46 -5.89 -5.53 -2.88
CA VAL A 46 -7.33 -5.70 -3.07
C VAL A 46 -7.93 -4.59 -3.92
N GLN A 47 -7.17 -3.53 -4.18
CA GLN A 47 -7.59 -2.46 -5.06
C GLN A 47 -6.39 -1.66 -5.50
N VAL A 48 -6.41 -1.20 -6.74
CA VAL A 48 -5.38 -0.31 -7.28
C VAL A 48 -6.06 0.99 -7.69
N GLY A 49 -5.55 2.10 -7.20
CA GLY A 49 -6.04 3.42 -7.53
C GLY A 49 -4.94 4.34 -7.98
N MET A 50 -5.27 5.58 -8.18
CA MET A 50 -4.33 6.60 -8.62
C MET A 50 -4.60 7.88 -7.85
N HIS A 51 -3.54 8.47 -7.31
CA HIS A 51 -3.64 9.77 -6.69
C HIS A 51 -3.59 10.81 -7.81
N GLU A 52 -4.70 11.48 -8.06
CA GLU A 52 -4.84 12.31 -9.26
C GLU A 52 -3.88 13.48 -9.31
N GLU A 53 -3.64 14.14 -8.19
CA GLU A 53 -2.77 15.32 -8.16
C GLU A 53 -1.34 15.01 -8.55
N SER A 54 -0.83 13.86 -8.15
CA SER A 54 0.55 13.50 -8.39
C SER A 54 0.70 12.41 -9.45
N ALA A 55 -0.42 11.91 -9.99
CA ALA A 55 -0.44 10.77 -10.92
C ALA A 55 0.33 9.57 -10.36
N THR A 56 0.22 9.34 -9.06
CA THR A 56 0.97 8.30 -8.35
C THR A 56 0.04 7.11 -8.05
N PRO A 57 0.43 5.90 -8.45
CA PRO A 57 -0.36 4.71 -8.10
C PRO A 57 -0.41 4.49 -6.59
N VAL A 58 -1.59 4.13 -6.10
CA VAL A 58 -1.81 3.79 -4.70
C VAL A 58 -2.42 2.40 -4.65
N TYR A 59 -1.86 1.56 -3.81
CA TYR A 59 -2.30 0.17 -3.69
C TYR A 59 -2.99 -0.01 -2.34
N MET A 60 -4.23 -0.47 -2.37
CA MET A 60 -4.92 -0.85 -1.15
C MET A 60 -4.54 -2.30 -0.86
N VAL A 61 -3.82 -2.50 0.22
CA VAL A 61 -3.29 -3.81 0.58
C VAL A 61 -3.95 -4.29 1.85
N GLU A 62 -4.52 -5.48 1.79
CA GLU A 62 -5.11 -6.11 2.98
C GLU A 62 -4.04 -6.93 3.69
N PHE A 63 -3.68 -6.47 4.88
CA PHE A 63 -2.74 -7.17 5.76
C PHE A 63 -3.49 -8.01 6.78
N PRO A 64 -2.80 -8.88 7.53
CA PRO A 64 -3.45 -9.68 8.57
C PRO A 64 -4.27 -8.85 9.53
N ALA A 65 -5.29 -9.46 10.15
CA ALA A 65 -6.24 -8.81 11.05
C ALA A 65 -7.21 -7.88 10.32
N ASN A 66 -7.46 -8.14 9.03
CA ASN A 66 -8.40 -7.38 8.20
C ASN A 66 -8.06 -5.90 8.08
N ARG A 67 -6.77 -5.58 8.13
CA ARG A 67 -6.34 -4.19 8.04
C ARG A 67 -5.98 -3.85 6.60
N VAL A 68 -6.74 -2.94 6.01
CA VAL A 68 -6.50 -2.48 4.63
C VAL A 68 -5.83 -1.13 4.69
N VAL A 69 -4.63 -1.04 4.12
CA VAL A 69 -3.81 0.17 4.18
C VAL A 69 -3.44 0.60 2.77
N GLY A 70 -3.57 1.90 2.49
CA GLY A 70 -3.13 2.48 1.23
C GLY A 70 -1.62 2.61 1.22
N CYS A 71 -0.97 2.02 0.22
CA CYS A 71 0.49 1.98 0.12
C CYS A 71 0.96 2.55 -1.20
N LEU A 72 2.11 3.21 -1.17
CA LEU A 72 2.80 3.63 -2.38
C LEU A 72 3.69 2.49 -2.88
N GLU A 73 4.11 2.57 -4.14
CA GLU A 73 4.96 1.51 -4.72
C GLU A 73 6.23 1.26 -3.93
N ASP A 74 6.81 2.34 -3.40
CA ASP A 74 8.07 2.24 -2.67
C ASP A 74 7.92 1.63 -1.28
N GLU A 75 6.69 1.52 -0.81
CA GLU A 75 6.41 1.00 0.53
C GLU A 75 6.16 -0.50 0.55
N ILE A 76 6.00 -1.10 -0.62
CA ILE A 76 5.72 -2.53 -0.74
C ILE A 76 6.59 -3.16 -1.82
N GLU A 77 6.76 -4.48 -1.73
CA GLU A 77 7.47 -5.27 -2.72
C GLU A 77 6.68 -6.53 -3.01
N LEU A 78 6.81 -7.05 -4.23
CA LEU A 78 6.17 -8.32 -4.58
C LEU A 78 6.79 -9.44 -3.77
N VAL A 79 5.92 -10.31 -3.25
CA VAL A 79 6.38 -11.55 -2.64
C VAL A 79 6.76 -12.50 -3.77
N GLN A 80 8.00 -12.95 -3.75
CA GLN A 80 8.46 -13.93 -4.72
C GLN A 80 8.34 -15.31 -4.12
N ALA A 81 7.64 -16.16 -4.85
CA ALA A 81 7.44 -17.54 -4.42
C ALA A 81 8.73 -18.35 -4.51
#